data_207f3ead0391e16d566976432d80b5f4
#
_entry.id   207f3ead0391e16d566976432d80b5f4
#
_cell.length_a   1.000
_cell.length_b   1.000
_cell.length_c   1.000
_cell.angle_alpha   90.00
_cell.angle_beta   90.00
_cell.angle_gamma   90.00
#
_symmetry.space_group_name_H-M   'P 1'
#
loop_
_entity.id
_entity.type
_entity.pdbx_description
1 polymer ?
#
loop_
_entity_poly.entity_id
_entity_poly.type
_entity_poly.pdbx_seq_one_letter_code
_entity_poly.pdbx_strand_id
1 'polypeptide(L)'
;MFKRGLILALGVGALSGHLGLANPAQDSPIDLSDSNNLVQLGSDERDQYKRAIESIEREQGAFDSSLSEQLLALGLASQRAGQHREAVDVLRRGAHITRINRGLYSDQQIPFIKAEIVSLDALNDQTEADQRQEYLVRLQERALTPGVERAQAWLSHARWQRAAFLRNPSETQFLRLADMLAVLNRALDDLADANQDRLVAETLHGLLQTYFLITSFDNSSERSPFEERASFDENQPQSNFYEYFRISDRSAPIIIAELVKIQSRLYGDTSYEAFHASIQLADWYLWRDQRRNASDLYRQIDTVIGELPDPEQATALRTELFQNPVLLPDLGGLRLIAPSVPKEEGNLSITFNVTDRGSVRSVERVRVDESIELSASRFIRQLRRAKFRPRVVAGETVTTEKMEQTYVLPQS
;
A
#
# COMPACT_ATOMS: atom_id res chain seq x y z
N MET A 1 34.53 17.77 33.26
CA MET A 1 35.23 16.82 34.17
C MET A 1 34.69 15.43 33.94
N PHE A 2 35.66 14.50 33.63
CA PHE A 2 35.54 13.03 33.49
C PHE A 2 34.67 12.49 32.36
N LYS A 3 35.20 12.07 31.20
CA LYS A 3 36.19 11.01 30.81
C LYS A 3 35.82 9.59 31.23
N ARG A 4 35.59 8.76 30.22
CA ARG A 4 36.04 7.36 29.89
C ARG A 4 34.88 6.61 29.28
N GLY A 5 34.84 6.11 28.09
CA GLY A 5 35.90 5.38 27.35
C GLY A 5 35.71 3.88 27.54
N LEU A 6 35.00 3.24 26.57
CA LEU A 6 35.19 1.81 26.38
C LEU A 6 35.14 1.51 24.86
N ILE A 7 36.32 1.23 24.34
CA ILE A 7 36.55 0.65 23.02
C ILE A 7 36.39 -0.85 23.19
N LEU A 8 35.59 -1.48 22.34
CA LEU A 8 35.66 -2.91 22.07
C LEU A 8 35.67 -3.12 20.57
N ALA A 9 36.85 -3.36 20.06
CA ALA A 9 37.16 -3.88 18.74
C ALA A 9 36.97 -5.41 18.76
N LEU A 10 36.32 -5.94 17.74
CA LEU A 10 36.33 -7.32 17.25
C LEU A 10 35.51 -7.29 15.95
N GLY A 11 35.94 -7.63 14.78
CA GLY A 11 36.84 -8.62 14.29
C GLY A 11 36.42 -8.72 12.82
N VAL A 12 37.32 -8.33 11.93
CA VAL A 12 37.21 -8.48 10.47
C VAL A 12 37.16 -9.97 10.15
N GLY A 13 36.02 -10.44 9.62
CA GLY A 13 35.91 -11.74 8.98
C GLY A 13 35.58 -11.55 7.50
N ALA A 14 36.60 -11.51 6.67
CA ALA A 14 36.48 -11.58 5.22
C ALA A 14 35.97 -12.97 4.83
N LEU A 15 34.74 -13.05 4.30
CA LEU A 15 34.27 -14.21 3.55
C LEU A 15 34.21 -13.83 2.07
N SER A 16 35.28 -14.19 1.38
CA SER A 16 35.36 -14.24 -0.08
C SER A 16 34.47 -15.37 -0.58
N GLY A 17 33.25 -15.07 -0.95
CA GLY A 17 32.35 -15.96 -1.67
C GLY A 17 32.57 -15.81 -3.16
N HIS A 18 33.22 -16.78 -3.81
CA HIS A 18 33.28 -16.92 -5.26
C HIS A 18 31.86 -17.06 -5.83
N LEU A 19 31.47 -16.10 -6.66
CA LEU A 19 30.35 -16.25 -7.58
C LEU A 19 30.75 -17.22 -8.69
N GLY A 20 30.41 -18.49 -8.51
CA GLY A 20 30.43 -19.47 -9.57
C GLY A 20 29.30 -19.14 -10.57
N LEU A 21 29.72 -18.89 -11.81
CA LEU A 21 28.82 -18.85 -12.97
C LEU A 21 28.14 -20.24 -13.09
N ALA A 22 26.88 -20.30 -12.71
CA ALA A 22 26.02 -21.46 -12.97
C ALA A 22 25.69 -21.51 -14.47
N ASN A 23 26.06 -22.61 -15.12
CA ASN A 23 25.60 -22.98 -16.44
C ASN A 23 24.08 -22.97 -16.51
N PRO A 24 23.46 -22.65 -17.66
CA PRO A 24 22.03 -22.82 -17.84
C PRO A 24 21.72 -24.31 -17.71
N ALA A 25 21.06 -24.66 -16.61
CA ALA A 25 20.55 -26.00 -16.38
C ALA A 25 19.51 -26.30 -17.47
N GLN A 26 19.72 -27.42 -18.13
CA GLN A 26 18.76 -28.09 -19.02
C GLN A 26 17.39 -28.10 -18.37
N ASP A 27 16.36 -27.68 -19.11
CA ASP A 27 14.97 -27.89 -18.79
C ASP A 27 14.73 -29.40 -18.59
N SER A 28 14.79 -29.82 -17.34
CA SER A 28 14.22 -31.12 -16.97
C SER A 28 12.71 -30.96 -17.00
N PRO A 29 11.98 -31.89 -17.62
CA PRO A 29 10.53 -31.84 -17.62
C PRO A 29 10.04 -31.83 -16.17
N ILE A 30 9.16 -30.86 -15.83
CA ILE A 30 8.50 -30.78 -14.52
C ILE A 30 7.85 -32.14 -14.28
N ASP A 31 8.29 -32.81 -13.23
CA ASP A 31 7.76 -34.13 -12.88
C ASP A 31 6.33 -33.96 -12.36
N LEU A 32 5.35 -34.27 -13.23
CA LEU A 32 3.92 -34.18 -12.91
C LEU A 32 3.51 -35.12 -11.76
N SER A 33 4.39 -36.06 -11.35
CA SER A 33 4.16 -36.95 -10.20
C SER A 33 4.17 -36.19 -8.88
N ASP A 34 5.02 -35.15 -8.74
CA ASP A 34 5.09 -34.30 -7.53
C ASP A 34 3.82 -33.48 -7.35
N SER A 35 3.24 -32.99 -8.45
CA SER A 35 2.00 -32.20 -8.40
C SER A 35 0.81 -33.11 -7.98
N ASN A 36 0.76 -34.32 -8.46
CA ASN A 36 -0.28 -35.29 -8.07
C ASN A 36 -0.15 -35.71 -6.61
N ASN A 37 1.08 -35.90 -6.12
CA ASN A 37 1.34 -36.22 -4.71
C ASN A 37 0.92 -35.06 -3.77
N LEU A 38 1.20 -33.80 -4.14
CA LEU A 38 0.79 -32.64 -3.35
C LEU A 38 -0.74 -32.49 -3.32
N VAL A 39 -1.41 -32.73 -4.44
CA VAL A 39 -2.89 -32.72 -4.51
C VAL A 39 -3.49 -33.85 -3.67
N GLN A 40 -2.89 -35.02 -3.67
CA GLN A 40 -3.36 -36.16 -2.90
C GLN A 40 -3.15 -35.99 -1.40
N LEU A 41 -1.99 -35.46 -0.98
CA LEU A 41 -1.73 -35.11 0.42
C LEU A 41 -2.71 -34.02 0.93
N GLY A 42 -3.05 -33.03 0.13
CA GLY A 42 -4.04 -32.03 0.46
C GLY A 42 -5.48 -32.56 0.55
N SER A 43 -5.84 -33.62 -0.21
CA SER A 43 -7.14 -34.28 -0.11
C SER A 43 -7.24 -35.12 1.17
N ASP A 44 -6.18 -35.86 1.50
CA ASP A 44 -6.14 -36.70 2.70
C ASP A 44 -6.22 -35.88 3.99
N GLU A 45 -5.55 -34.72 4.01
CA GLU A 45 -5.63 -33.76 5.13
C GLU A 45 -7.06 -33.27 5.35
N ARG A 46 -7.76 -32.85 4.29
CA ARG A 46 -9.14 -32.38 4.39
C ARG A 46 -10.10 -33.47 4.83
N ASP A 47 -9.94 -34.69 4.31
CA ASP A 47 -10.75 -35.81 4.71
C ASP A 47 -10.54 -36.24 6.16
N GLN A 48 -9.33 -36.01 6.70
CA GLN A 48 -9.06 -36.20 8.11
C GLN A 48 -9.84 -35.18 8.96
N TYR A 49 -9.84 -33.89 8.60
CA TYR A 49 -10.62 -32.88 9.32
C TYR A 49 -12.12 -33.14 9.21
N LYS A 50 -12.64 -33.54 8.06
CA LYS A 50 -14.06 -33.92 7.88
C LYS A 50 -14.46 -35.06 8.81
N ARG A 51 -13.66 -36.14 8.88
CA ARG A 51 -13.90 -37.25 9.80
C ARG A 51 -13.86 -36.82 11.28
N ALA A 52 -12.93 -35.96 11.64
CA ALA A 52 -12.85 -35.41 13.01
C ALA A 52 -14.10 -34.60 13.35
N ILE A 53 -14.55 -33.73 12.44
CA ILE A 53 -15.79 -32.95 12.59
C ILE A 53 -16.99 -33.87 12.77
N GLU A 54 -17.17 -34.89 11.93
CA GLU A 54 -18.26 -35.88 12.01
C GLU A 54 -18.24 -36.66 13.35
N SER A 55 -17.06 -36.99 13.87
CA SER A 55 -16.93 -37.68 15.17
C SER A 55 -17.38 -36.79 16.30
N ILE A 56 -16.88 -35.51 16.33
CA ILE A 56 -17.26 -34.53 17.36
C ILE A 56 -18.77 -34.27 17.31
N GLU A 57 -19.34 -34.09 16.13
CA GLU A 57 -20.79 -33.86 15.97
C GLU A 57 -21.64 -35.01 16.51
N ARG A 58 -21.20 -36.22 16.28
CA ARG A 58 -21.91 -37.44 16.73
C ARG A 58 -21.82 -37.61 18.26
N GLU A 59 -20.68 -37.28 18.85
CA GLU A 59 -20.39 -37.51 20.27
C GLU A 59 -20.78 -36.38 21.18
N GLN A 60 -20.61 -35.13 20.69
CA GLN A 60 -20.72 -33.92 21.52
C GLN A 60 -21.77 -32.93 20.98
N GLY A 61 -22.22 -33.14 19.74
CA GLY A 61 -23.26 -32.33 19.10
C GLY A 61 -22.74 -31.28 18.13
N ALA A 62 -23.66 -30.78 17.27
CA ALA A 62 -23.35 -29.94 16.11
C ALA A 62 -22.86 -28.52 16.46
N PHE A 63 -22.90 -28.11 17.73
CA PHE A 63 -22.48 -26.78 18.19
C PHE A 63 -21.38 -26.86 19.25
N ASP A 64 -20.74 -28.01 19.41
CA ASP A 64 -19.66 -28.15 20.39
C ASP A 64 -18.47 -27.23 20.08
N SER A 65 -17.87 -26.68 21.11
CA SER A 65 -16.78 -25.71 20.97
C SER A 65 -15.51 -26.28 20.33
N SER A 66 -15.28 -27.61 20.46
CA SER A 66 -14.13 -28.29 19.84
C SER A 66 -14.20 -28.33 18.32
N LEU A 67 -15.38 -28.12 17.72
CA LEU A 67 -15.56 -27.99 16.27
C LEU A 67 -14.84 -26.78 15.70
N SER A 68 -14.68 -25.70 16.49
CA SER A 68 -14.12 -24.45 15.98
C SER A 68 -12.71 -24.63 15.40
N GLU A 69 -11.83 -25.35 16.09
CA GLU A 69 -10.47 -25.60 15.63
C GLU A 69 -10.44 -26.44 14.35
N GLN A 70 -11.23 -27.52 14.30
CA GLN A 70 -11.30 -28.42 13.15
C GLN A 70 -11.89 -27.71 11.92
N LEU A 71 -12.91 -26.86 12.11
CA LEU A 71 -13.50 -26.06 11.04
C LEU A 71 -12.54 -25.00 10.51
N LEU A 72 -11.75 -24.35 11.37
CA LEU A 72 -10.72 -23.43 10.91
C LEU A 72 -9.66 -24.16 10.07
N ALA A 73 -9.17 -25.29 10.55
CA ALA A 73 -8.18 -26.10 9.86
C ALA A 73 -8.71 -26.60 8.51
N LEU A 74 -9.95 -27.11 8.44
CA LEU A 74 -10.58 -27.53 7.21
C LEU A 74 -10.75 -26.36 6.22
N GLY A 75 -11.21 -25.20 6.71
CA GLY A 75 -11.38 -24.00 5.89
C GLY A 75 -10.06 -23.55 5.25
N LEU A 76 -8.97 -23.49 6.03
CA LEU A 76 -7.64 -23.16 5.55
C LEU A 76 -7.07 -24.21 4.58
N ALA A 77 -7.32 -25.49 4.83
CA ALA A 77 -6.93 -26.58 3.91
C ALA A 77 -7.69 -26.50 2.57
N SER A 78 -8.99 -26.21 2.62
CA SER A 78 -9.80 -25.97 1.41
C SER A 78 -9.34 -24.75 0.62
N GLN A 79 -8.93 -23.66 1.28
CA GLN A 79 -8.30 -22.51 0.63
C GLN A 79 -7.02 -22.89 -0.11
N ARG A 80 -6.10 -23.59 0.55
CA ARG A 80 -4.85 -24.03 -0.08
C ARG A 80 -5.10 -24.92 -1.30
N ALA A 81 -6.19 -25.70 -1.29
CA ALA A 81 -6.63 -26.52 -2.41
C ALA A 81 -7.39 -25.75 -3.51
N GLY A 82 -7.53 -24.43 -3.40
CA GLY A 82 -8.31 -23.60 -4.34
C GLY A 82 -9.83 -23.78 -4.24
N GLN A 83 -10.32 -24.50 -3.24
CA GLN A 83 -11.76 -24.77 -3.04
C GLN A 83 -12.40 -23.65 -2.22
N HIS A 84 -12.35 -22.43 -2.74
CA HIS A 84 -12.75 -21.23 -2.01
C HIS A 84 -14.22 -21.20 -1.59
N ARG A 85 -15.14 -21.79 -2.37
CA ARG A 85 -16.57 -21.88 -1.97
C ARG A 85 -16.75 -22.76 -0.74
N GLU A 86 -16.16 -23.96 -0.73
CA GLU A 86 -16.19 -24.85 0.43
C GLU A 86 -15.53 -24.17 1.65
N ALA A 87 -14.40 -23.49 1.44
CA ALA A 87 -13.73 -22.75 2.49
C ALA A 87 -14.63 -21.69 3.13
N VAL A 88 -15.35 -20.89 2.34
CA VAL A 88 -16.31 -19.89 2.83
C VAL A 88 -17.38 -20.53 3.71
N ASP A 89 -18.01 -21.62 3.26
CA ASP A 89 -19.09 -22.28 4.01
C ASP A 89 -18.59 -22.84 5.35
N VAL A 90 -17.44 -23.49 5.34
CA VAL A 90 -16.80 -24.09 6.54
C VAL A 90 -16.38 -23.00 7.52
N LEU A 91 -15.75 -21.92 7.03
CA LEU A 91 -15.28 -20.81 7.86
C LEU A 91 -16.46 -20.06 8.50
N ARG A 92 -17.54 -19.82 7.77
CA ARG A 92 -18.79 -19.24 8.30
C ARG A 92 -19.37 -20.07 9.42
N ARG A 93 -19.42 -21.38 9.22
CA ARG A 93 -19.89 -22.29 10.24
C ARG A 93 -19.01 -22.22 11.50
N GLY A 94 -17.67 -22.24 11.35
CA GLY A 94 -16.73 -22.12 12.45
C GLY A 94 -16.87 -20.80 13.21
N ALA A 95 -16.99 -19.68 12.51
CA ALA A 95 -17.26 -18.36 13.10
C ALA A 95 -18.59 -18.35 13.88
N HIS A 96 -19.63 -18.99 13.33
CA HIS A 96 -20.93 -19.09 14.00
C HIS A 96 -20.87 -19.89 15.30
N ILE A 97 -20.24 -21.06 15.29
CA ILE A 97 -20.04 -21.92 16.47
C ILE A 97 -19.21 -21.17 17.53
N THR A 98 -18.13 -20.51 17.12
CA THR A 98 -17.31 -19.69 18.01
C THR A 98 -18.15 -18.58 18.65
N ARG A 99 -19.00 -17.90 17.89
CA ARG A 99 -19.89 -16.85 18.40
C ARG A 99 -20.90 -17.38 19.43
N ILE A 100 -21.46 -18.57 19.21
CA ILE A 100 -22.39 -19.19 20.16
C ILE A 100 -21.68 -19.53 21.46
N ASN A 101 -20.49 -20.11 21.40
CA ASN A 101 -19.79 -20.63 22.58
C ASN A 101 -18.98 -19.58 23.33
N ARG A 102 -18.47 -18.55 22.65
CA ARG A 102 -17.54 -17.55 23.21
C ARG A 102 -18.11 -16.14 23.27
N GLY A 103 -19.29 -15.93 22.69
CA GLY A 103 -19.97 -14.64 22.66
C GLY A 103 -19.82 -13.86 21.35
N LEU A 104 -20.66 -12.84 21.22
CA LEU A 104 -20.84 -12.04 19.98
C LEU A 104 -19.55 -11.35 19.52
N TYR A 105 -18.72 -10.90 20.46
CA TYR A 105 -17.51 -10.13 20.18
C TYR A 105 -16.25 -10.89 20.62
N SER A 106 -16.23 -12.22 20.49
CA SER A 106 -15.02 -12.99 20.77
C SER A 106 -13.97 -12.77 19.68
N ASP A 107 -12.73 -12.49 20.09
CA ASP A 107 -11.54 -12.40 19.23
C ASP A 107 -11.25 -13.69 18.47
N GLN A 108 -11.68 -14.84 19.01
CA GLN A 108 -11.55 -16.15 18.36
C GLN A 108 -12.34 -16.27 17.04
N GLN A 109 -13.25 -15.34 16.74
CA GLN A 109 -13.90 -15.27 15.42
C GLN A 109 -12.99 -14.65 14.35
N ILE A 110 -12.00 -13.82 14.74
CA ILE A 110 -11.16 -13.05 13.82
C ILE A 110 -10.47 -13.92 12.76
N PRO A 111 -9.83 -15.06 13.11
CA PRO A 111 -9.16 -15.92 12.11
C PRO A 111 -10.11 -16.44 11.03
N PHE A 112 -11.33 -16.83 11.42
CA PHE A 112 -12.34 -17.34 10.48
C PHE A 112 -12.75 -16.26 9.46
N ILE A 113 -13.04 -15.04 9.94
CA ILE A 113 -13.51 -13.96 9.10
C ILE A 113 -12.40 -13.48 8.17
N LYS A 114 -11.15 -13.38 8.66
CA LYS A 114 -10.00 -13.05 7.81
C LYS A 114 -9.83 -14.09 6.69
N ALA A 115 -9.89 -15.38 7.01
CA ALA A 115 -9.77 -16.44 6.03
C ALA A 115 -10.96 -16.44 5.04
N GLU A 116 -12.18 -16.17 5.51
CA GLU A 116 -13.37 -16.04 4.66
C GLU A 116 -13.20 -14.91 3.64
N ILE A 117 -12.73 -13.72 4.06
CA ILE A 117 -12.47 -12.58 3.17
C ILE A 117 -11.47 -12.93 2.07
N VAL A 118 -10.39 -13.65 2.40
CA VAL A 118 -9.40 -14.13 1.40
C VAL A 118 -10.06 -15.05 0.37
N SER A 119 -10.97 -15.93 0.79
CA SER A 119 -11.69 -16.81 -0.13
C SER A 119 -12.68 -16.07 -1.01
N LEU A 120 -13.38 -15.07 -0.46
CA LEU A 120 -14.33 -14.23 -1.20
C LEU A 120 -13.59 -13.38 -2.27
N ASP A 121 -12.42 -12.83 -1.91
CA ASP A 121 -11.58 -12.08 -2.85
C ASP A 121 -11.10 -12.98 -4.01
N ALA A 122 -10.67 -14.22 -3.72
CA ALA A 122 -10.30 -15.21 -4.73
C ALA A 122 -11.48 -15.62 -5.63
N LEU A 123 -12.71 -15.61 -5.13
CA LEU A 123 -13.93 -15.81 -5.88
C LEU A 123 -14.39 -14.58 -6.67
N ASN A 124 -13.68 -13.44 -6.51
CA ASN A 124 -14.06 -12.14 -7.05
C ASN A 124 -15.43 -11.65 -6.56
N ASP A 125 -15.89 -12.10 -5.39
CA ASP A 125 -17.10 -11.61 -4.74
C ASP A 125 -16.78 -10.41 -3.84
N GLN A 126 -16.53 -9.28 -4.49
CA GLN A 126 -16.11 -8.04 -3.81
C GLN A 126 -17.20 -7.48 -2.89
N THR A 127 -18.48 -7.68 -3.24
CA THR A 127 -19.60 -7.18 -2.44
C THR A 127 -19.66 -7.87 -1.10
N GLU A 128 -19.56 -9.18 -1.09
CA GLU A 128 -19.59 -9.95 0.15
C GLU A 128 -18.28 -9.78 0.95
N ALA A 129 -17.14 -9.71 0.27
CA ALA A 129 -15.86 -9.42 0.90
C ALA A 129 -15.88 -8.07 1.64
N ASP A 130 -16.45 -7.01 1.05
CA ASP A 130 -16.62 -5.70 1.70
C ASP A 130 -17.51 -5.79 2.95
N GLN A 131 -18.66 -6.50 2.87
CA GLN A 131 -19.55 -6.69 4.04
C GLN A 131 -18.84 -7.44 5.17
N ARG A 132 -18.05 -8.46 4.84
CA ARG A 132 -17.28 -9.22 5.83
C ARG A 132 -16.15 -8.40 6.42
N GLN A 133 -15.52 -7.55 5.63
CA GLN A 133 -14.49 -6.63 6.11
C GLN A 133 -15.07 -5.58 7.10
N GLU A 134 -16.24 -5.04 6.81
CA GLU A 134 -16.95 -4.15 7.74
C GLU A 134 -17.31 -4.86 9.05
N TYR A 135 -17.76 -6.11 8.97
CA TYR A 135 -18.03 -6.91 10.16
C TYR A 135 -16.76 -7.17 10.96
N LEU A 136 -15.64 -7.52 10.28
CA LEU A 136 -14.35 -7.74 10.91
C LEU A 136 -13.88 -6.52 11.72
N VAL A 137 -14.01 -5.33 11.15
CA VAL A 137 -13.61 -4.08 11.80
C VAL A 137 -14.43 -3.84 13.07
N ARG A 138 -15.76 -3.98 13.00
CA ARG A 138 -16.63 -3.84 14.18
C ARG A 138 -16.34 -4.90 15.25
N LEU A 139 -15.99 -6.11 14.85
CA LEU A 139 -15.58 -7.16 15.77
C LEU A 139 -14.26 -6.82 16.46
N GLN A 140 -13.24 -6.42 15.69
CA GLN A 140 -11.92 -6.08 16.22
C GLN A 140 -11.96 -4.86 17.14
N GLU A 141 -12.76 -3.84 16.81
CA GLU A 141 -12.97 -2.68 17.68
C GLU A 141 -13.47 -3.06 19.07
N ARG A 142 -14.31 -4.09 19.16
CA ARG A 142 -14.94 -4.51 20.41
C ARG A 142 -14.20 -5.65 21.12
N ALA A 143 -13.51 -6.48 20.36
CA ALA A 143 -12.80 -7.65 20.88
C ALA A 143 -11.39 -7.31 21.35
N LEU A 144 -10.71 -6.36 20.70
CA LEU A 144 -9.32 -6.02 20.97
C LEU A 144 -9.22 -4.83 21.92
N THR A 145 -8.30 -4.89 22.86
CA THR A 145 -7.96 -3.74 23.72
C THR A 145 -7.16 -2.70 22.93
N PRO A 146 -7.25 -1.39 23.29
CA PRO A 146 -6.38 -0.37 22.74
C PRO A 146 -4.91 -0.78 22.81
N GLY A 147 -4.18 -0.58 21.73
CA GLY A 147 -2.77 -0.92 21.64
C GLY A 147 -2.37 -1.47 20.26
N VAL A 148 -1.20 -2.09 20.22
CA VAL A 148 -0.52 -2.50 18.98
C VAL A 148 -1.38 -3.41 18.08
N GLU A 149 -2.03 -4.42 18.68
CA GLU A 149 -2.83 -5.38 17.91
C GLU A 149 -4.04 -4.72 17.26
N ARG A 150 -4.75 -3.83 18.00
CA ARG A 150 -5.88 -3.10 17.45
C ARG A 150 -5.44 -2.06 16.41
N ALA A 151 -4.30 -1.40 16.61
CA ALA A 151 -3.71 -0.50 15.61
C ALA A 151 -3.38 -1.23 14.30
N GLN A 152 -2.84 -2.45 14.37
CA GLN A 152 -2.61 -3.29 13.19
C GLN A 152 -3.91 -3.68 12.47
N ALA A 153 -4.99 -3.88 13.23
CA ALA A 153 -6.32 -4.13 12.67
C ALA A 153 -6.82 -2.91 11.87
N TRP A 154 -6.70 -1.70 12.43
CA TRP A 154 -7.03 -0.45 11.73
C TRP A 154 -6.21 -0.24 10.46
N LEU A 155 -4.90 -0.48 10.52
CA LEU A 155 -4.02 -0.42 9.34
C LEU A 155 -4.43 -1.41 8.24
N SER A 156 -4.78 -2.63 8.64
CA SER A 156 -5.23 -3.65 7.70
C SER A 156 -6.54 -3.24 7.00
N HIS A 157 -7.46 -2.63 7.74
CA HIS A 157 -8.69 -2.09 7.19
C HIS A 157 -8.42 -0.91 6.24
N ALA A 158 -7.56 0.03 6.63
CA ALA A 158 -7.18 1.15 5.76
C ALA A 158 -6.57 0.67 4.43
N ARG A 159 -5.72 -0.37 4.47
CA ARG A 159 -5.17 -0.99 3.25
C ARG A 159 -6.25 -1.60 2.36
N TRP A 160 -7.25 -2.27 2.97
CA TRP A 160 -8.40 -2.80 2.25
C TRP A 160 -9.19 -1.70 1.55
N GLN A 161 -9.55 -0.65 2.28
CA GLN A 161 -10.30 0.51 1.74
C GLN A 161 -9.54 1.17 0.59
N ARG A 162 -8.21 1.34 0.74
CA ARG A 162 -7.36 1.87 -0.34
C ARG A 162 -7.39 0.99 -1.58
N ALA A 163 -7.21 -0.32 -1.42
CA ALA A 163 -7.22 -1.25 -2.54
C ALA A 163 -8.58 -1.26 -3.25
N ALA A 164 -9.68 -1.24 -2.49
CA ALA A 164 -11.03 -1.16 -3.03
C ALA A 164 -11.27 0.17 -3.78
N PHE A 165 -10.81 1.29 -3.22
CA PHE A 165 -10.88 2.60 -3.87
C PHE A 165 -10.09 2.64 -5.19
N LEU A 166 -8.86 2.13 -5.20
CA LEU A 166 -7.99 2.15 -6.39
C LEU A 166 -8.49 1.23 -7.53
N ARG A 167 -9.26 0.19 -7.21
CA ARG A 167 -9.92 -0.65 -8.24
C ARG A 167 -10.98 0.11 -9.03
N ASN A 168 -11.72 1.01 -8.41
CA ASN A 168 -12.76 1.81 -9.05
C ASN A 168 -12.84 3.22 -8.44
N PRO A 169 -11.88 4.11 -8.76
CA PRO A 169 -11.91 5.48 -8.25
C PRO A 169 -13.12 6.23 -8.78
N SER A 170 -14.01 6.62 -7.87
CA SER A 170 -15.22 7.38 -8.21
C SER A 170 -15.68 8.21 -7.02
N GLU A 171 -16.55 9.18 -7.26
CA GLU A 171 -17.13 10.01 -6.20
C GLU A 171 -17.93 9.16 -5.19
N THR A 172 -18.64 8.14 -5.66
CA THR A 172 -19.38 7.22 -4.78
C THR A 172 -18.47 6.43 -3.84
N GLN A 173 -17.18 6.29 -4.18
CA GLN A 173 -16.17 5.63 -3.36
C GLN A 173 -15.44 6.58 -2.40
N PHE A 174 -15.75 7.88 -2.42
CA PHE A 174 -15.09 8.88 -1.56
C PHE A 174 -15.21 8.55 -0.06
N LEU A 175 -16.33 7.96 0.36
CA LEU A 175 -16.53 7.55 1.75
C LEU A 175 -15.46 6.56 2.24
N ARG A 176 -14.85 5.78 1.35
CA ARG A 176 -13.72 4.91 1.70
C ARG A 176 -12.49 5.71 2.16
N LEU A 177 -12.24 6.86 1.54
CA LEU A 177 -11.14 7.75 1.95
C LEU A 177 -11.41 8.40 3.31
N ALA A 178 -12.67 8.76 3.58
CA ALA A 178 -13.08 9.27 4.89
C ALA A 178 -12.91 8.21 5.98
N ASP A 179 -13.31 6.97 5.70
CA ASP A 179 -13.13 5.84 6.60
C ASP A 179 -11.64 5.54 6.85
N MET A 180 -10.81 5.57 5.79
CA MET A 180 -9.36 5.44 5.95
C MET A 180 -8.79 6.49 6.92
N LEU A 181 -9.19 7.77 6.80
CA LEU A 181 -8.74 8.82 7.72
C LEU A 181 -9.18 8.49 9.16
N ALA A 182 -10.42 8.06 9.35
CA ALA A 182 -10.95 7.77 10.67
C ALA A 182 -10.18 6.62 11.35
N VAL A 183 -9.98 5.51 10.63
CA VAL A 183 -9.31 4.33 11.23
C VAL A 183 -7.81 4.53 11.41
N LEU A 184 -7.14 5.30 10.54
CA LEU A 184 -5.72 5.62 10.70
C LEU A 184 -5.47 6.56 11.89
N ASN A 185 -6.37 7.52 12.15
CA ASN A 185 -6.28 8.33 13.36
C ASN A 185 -6.49 7.47 14.63
N ARG A 186 -7.47 6.55 14.62
CA ARG A 186 -7.63 5.58 15.72
C ARG A 186 -6.39 4.71 15.93
N ALA A 187 -5.70 4.33 14.85
CA ALA A 187 -4.44 3.60 14.95
C ALA A 187 -3.35 4.43 15.65
N LEU A 188 -3.25 5.73 15.36
CA LEU A 188 -2.32 6.63 16.07
C LEU A 188 -2.68 6.75 17.55
N ASP A 189 -3.98 6.90 17.88
CA ASP A 189 -4.44 6.95 19.26
C ASP A 189 -4.06 5.67 20.03
N ASP A 190 -4.23 4.48 19.41
CA ASP A 190 -3.86 3.20 20.00
C ASP A 190 -2.34 3.02 20.15
N LEU A 191 -1.53 3.75 19.38
CA LEU A 191 -0.08 3.70 19.41
C LEU A 191 0.58 4.79 20.27
N ALA A 192 -0.18 5.73 20.82
CA ALA A 192 0.34 6.92 21.50
C ALA A 192 1.40 6.59 22.57
N ASP A 193 1.19 5.52 23.33
CA ASP A 193 2.08 5.10 24.43
C ASP A 193 2.89 3.82 24.11
N ALA A 194 2.85 3.34 22.84
CA ALA A 194 3.31 1.99 22.52
C ALA A 194 4.80 1.88 22.16
N ASN A 195 5.54 2.97 22.07
CA ASN A 195 6.98 2.99 21.69
C ASN A 195 7.26 2.20 20.39
N GLN A 196 6.35 2.26 19.40
CA GLN A 196 6.36 1.51 18.14
C GLN A 196 6.60 2.41 16.92
N ASP A 197 7.76 3.07 16.87
CA ASP A 197 8.09 4.05 15.82
C ASP A 197 7.84 3.55 14.40
N ARG A 198 8.13 2.27 14.10
CA ARG A 198 7.87 1.69 12.77
C ARG A 198 6.39 1.66 12.43
N LEU A 199 5.55 1.28 13.38
CA LEU A 199 4.10 1.17 13.16
C LEU A 199 3.46 2.56 13.09
N VAL A 200 3.97 3.52 13.88
CA VAL A 200 3.59 4.93 13.79
C VAL A 200 3.96 5.49 12.41
N ALA A 201 5.20 5.27 11.94
CA ALA A 201 5.62 5.69 10.60
C ALA A 201 4.73 5.10 9.50
N GLU A 202 4.37 3.82 9.58
CA GLU A 202 3.47 3.17 8.65
C GLU A 202 2.08 3.79 8.66
N THR A 203 1.56 4.14 9.84
CA THR A 203 0.26 4.80 9.99
C THR A 203 0.27 6.20 9.39
N LEU A 204 1.33 6.99 9.64
CA LEU A 204 1.51 8.31 9.06
C LEU A 204 1.65 8.27 7.53
N HIS A 205 2.36 7.27 6.99
CA HIS A 205 2.38 7.02 5.54
C HIS A 205 0.99 6.71 4.98
N GLY A 206 0.18 5.92 5.68
CA GLY A 206 -1.21 5.65 5.31
C GLY A 206 -2.05 6.93 5.27
N LEU A 207 -1.91 7.81 6.25
CA LEU A 207 -2.57 9.13 6.26
C LEU A 207 -2.12 9.99 5.10
N LEU A 208 -0.81 10.07 4.84
CA LEU A 208 -0.28 10.84 3.73
C LEU A 208 -0.77 10.32 2.37
N GLN A 209 -0.80 9.00 2.18
CA GLN A 209 -1.40 8.38 0.98
C GLN A 209 -2.87 8.78 0.83
N THR A 210 -3.63 8.79 1.92
CA THR A 210 -5.04 9.19 1.91
C THR A 210 -5.20 10.65 1.52
N TYR A 211 -4.33 11.54 2.02
CA TYR A 211 -4.35 12.96 1.65
C TYR A 211 -4.03 13.19 0.18
N PHE A 212 -3.08 12.46 -0.39
CA PHE A 212 -2.82 12.51 -1.83
C PHE A 212 -4.03 12.03 -2.64
N LEU A 213 -4.71 10.96 -2.21
CA LEU A 213 -5.92 10.46 -2.86
C LEU A 213 -7.05 11.49 -2.81
N ILE A 214 -7.34 12.08 -1.65
CA ILE A 214 -8.37 13.11 -1.48
C ILE A 214 -8.06 14.30 -2.39
N THR A 215 -6.83 14.79 -2.38
CA THR A 215 -6.44 15.96 -3.17
C THR A 215 -6.27 15.66 -4.67
N SER A 216 -6.21 14.39 -5.08
CA SER A 216 -6.20 14.01 -6.50
C SER A 216 -7.51 14.36 -7.21
N PHE A 217 -8.62 14.42 -6.51
CA PHE A 217 -9.92 14.82 -7.07
C PHE A 217 -9.95 16.28 -7.51
N ASP A 218 -9.21 17.17 -6.82
CA ASP A 218 -9.12 18.59 -7.19
C ASP A 218 -8.27 18.82 -8.44
N ASN A 219 -7.28 17.96 -8.68
CA ASN A 219 -6.40 18.05 -9.85
C ASN A 219 -7.06 17.53 -11.14
N SER A 220 -8.22 16.89 -11.06
CA SER A 220 -9.03 16.56 -12.24
C SER A 220 -9.67 17.83 -12.77
N SER A 221 -9.17 18.35 -13.89
CA SER A 221 -9.62 19.61 -14.52
C SER A 221 -11.00 19.53 -15.18
N GLU A 222 -11.76 18.52 -14.95
CA GLU A 222 -13.20 18.56 -15.09
C GLU A 222 -13.74 19.20 -13.80
N ARG A 223 -13.99 20.51 -13.86
CA ARG A 223 -14.90 21.15 -12.90
C ARG A 223 -16.10 20.24 -12.82
N SER A 224 -16.22 19.55 -11.71
CA SER A 224 -17.36 18.69 -11.48
C SER A 224 -18.62 19.55 -11.65
N PRO A 225 -19.68 19.04 -12.28
CA PRO A 225 -20.98 19.72 -12.30
C PRO A 225 -21.49 20.09 -10.89
N PHE A 226 -20.75 19.71 -9.85
CA PHE A 226 -21.02 19.99 -8.43
C PHE A 226 -20.81 21.45 -8.04
N GLU A 227 -19.96 22.22 -8.73
CA GLU A 227 -19.82 23.67 -8.45
C GLU A 227 -21.11 24.47 -8.74
N GLU A 228 -21.99 23.97 -9.63
CA GLU A 228 -23.26 24.63 -9.93
C GLU A 228 -24.45 24.15 -9.09
N ARG A 229 -24.30 23.06 -8.32
CA ARG A 229 -25.39 22.49 -7.51
C ARG A 229 -25.12 22.47 -6.00
N ALA A 230 -24.19 23.25 -5.51
CA ALA A 230 -24.06 23.51 -4.07
C ALA A 230 -25.23 24.37 -3.55
N SER A 231 -26.44 23.86 -3.72
CA SER A 231 -27.55 24.25 -2.87
C SER A 231 -27.30 23.61 -1.51
N PHE A 232 -27.12 24.46 -0.52
CA PHE A 232 -26.82 24.16 0.87
C PHE A 232 -27.84 23.19 1.48
N ASP A 233 -27.61 21.90 1.34
CA ASP A 233 -28.26 20.88 2.14
C ASP A 233 -27.19 20.26 3.06
N GLU A 234 -27.21 20.71 4.33
CA GLU A 234 -26.24 20.34 5.36
C GLU A 234 -26.18 18.84 5.67
N ASN A 235 -27.06 18.04 5.09
CA ASN A 235 -27.18 16.59 5.34
C ASN A 235 -26.61 15.72 4.21
N GLN A 236 -25.96 16.28 3.17
CA GLN A 236 -25.40 15.46 2.09
C GLN A 236 -23.88 15.22 2.26
N PRO A 237 -23.37 13.98 1.96
CA PRO A 237 -21.94 13.63 2.03
C PRO A 237 -21.03 14.55 1.20
N GLN A 238 -21.57 15.28 0.25
CA GLN A 238 -20.87 16.19 -0.65
C GLN A 238 -20.39 17.48 0.04
N SER A 239 -21.08 17.96 1.08
CA SER A 239 -20.63 19.13 1.83
C SER A 239 -19.33 18.87 2.60
N ASN A 240 -19.04 17.61 2.90
CA ASN A 240 -17.85 17.20 3.65
C ASN A 240 -16.59 17.10 2.79
N PHE A 241 -16.71 16.99 1.44
CA PHE A 241 -15.54 16.85 0.56
C PHE A 241 -14.55 18.00 0.72
N TYR A 242 -15.01 19.26 0.67
CA TYR A 242 -14.17 20.44 0.85
C TYR A 242 -13.51 20.50 2.24
N GLU A 243 -14.18 19.97 3.25
CA GLU A 243 -13.61 19.90 4.59
C GLU A 243 -12.47 18.90 4.64
N TYR A 244 -12.65 17.69 4.12
CA TYR A 244 -11.60 16.67 4.03
C TYR A 244 -10.40 17.16 3.21
N PHE A 245 -10.66 17.85 2.10
CA PHE A 245 -9.65 18.47 1.28
C PHE A 245 -8.84 19.50 2.08
N ARG A 246 -9.51 20.40 2.78
CA ARG A 246 -8.89 21.44 3.59
C ARG A 246 -8.13 20.87 4.80
N ILE A 247 -8.65 19.81 5.40
CA ILE A 247 -7.97 19.06 6.46
C ILE A 247 -6.68 18.44 5.89
N SER A 248 -6.76 17.77 4.75
CA SER A 248 -5.60 17.14 4.10
C SER A 248 -4.51 18.17 3.80
N ASP A 249 -4.88 19.31 3.23
CA ASP A 249 -3.96 20.38 2.86
C ASP A 249 -3.22 20.98 4.07
N ARG A 250 -3.90 21.11 5.19
CA ARG A 250 -3.33 21.61 6.45
C ARG A 250 -2.50 20.57 7.19
N SER A 251 -2.94 19.31 7.20
CA SER A 251 -2.37 18.27 8.04
C SER A 251 -1.17 17.56 7.40
N ALA A 252 -1.10 17.48 6.06
CA ALA A 252 -0.01 16.78 5.40
C ALA A 252 1.39 17.29 5.76
N PRO A 253 1.67 18.61 5.80
CA PRO A 253 2.97 19.11 6.24
C PRO A 253 3.33 18.71 7.67
N ILE A 254 2.34 18.64 8.57
CA ILE A 254 2.55 18.27 9.98
C ILE A 254 2.91 16.78 10.06
N ILE A 255 2.18 15.93 9.34
CA ILE A 255 2.43 14.49 9.29
C ILE A 255 3.79 14.18 8.67
N ILE A 256 4.18 14.88 7.61
CA ILE A 256 5.49 14.71 6.99
C ILE A 256 6.60 15.11 7.95
N ALA A 257 6.45 16.24 8.67
CA ALA A 257 7.43 16.66 9.66
C ALA A 257 7.61 15.62 10.78
N GLU A 258 6.53 14.94 11.20
CA GLU A 258 6.62 13.86 12.17
C GLU A 258 7.27 12.61 11.58
N LEU A 259 6.96 12.26 10.31
CA LEU A 259 7.65 11.19 9.59
C LEU A 259 9.16 11.42 9.52
N VAL A 260 9.62 12.63 9.21
CA VAL A 260 11.05 12.98 9.20
C VAL A 260 11.69 12.65 10.55
N LYS A 261 11.08 13.09 11.66
CA LYS A 261 11.60 12.83 13.00
C LYS A 261 11.67 11.33 13.31
N ILE A 262 10.66 10.58 12.94
CA ILE A 262 10.61 9.13 13.18
C ILE A 262 11.66 8.43 12.33
N GLN A 263 11.79 8.77 11.05
CA GLN A 263 12.80 8.19 10.17
C GLN A 263 14.23 8.51 10.67
N SER A 264 14.46 9.74 11.11
CA SER A 264 15.73 10.14 11.75
C SER A 264 16.03 9.32 13.01
N ARG A 265 15.04 9.05 13.86
CA ARG A 265 15.24 8.21 15.05
C ARG A 265 15.52 6.74 14.70
N LEU A 266 14.87 6.21 13.67
CA LEU A 266 15.01 4.80 13.26
C LEU A 266 16.31 4.51 12.50
N TYR A 267 16.73 5.43 11.63
CA TYR A 267 17.80 5.17 10.65
C TYR A 267 18.95 6.19 10.71
N GLY A 268 18.80 7.28 11.46
CA GLY A 268 19.75 8.38 11.56
C GLY A 268 19.39 9.58 10.65
N ASP A 269 19.84 10.77 11.06
CA ASP A 269 19.49 12.03 10.38
C ASP A 269 20.02 12.14 8.94
N THR A 270 21.08 11.41 8.64
CA THR A 270 21.74 11.39 7.31
C THR A 270 21.38 10.18 6.46
N SER A 271 20.38 9.40 6.88
CA SER A 271 19.89 8.22 6.14
C SER A 271 19.08 8.61 4.90
N TYR A 272 19.00 7.67 3.96
CA TYR A 272 18.11 7.79 2.81
C TYR A 272 16.66 8.03 3.24
N GLU A 273 16.18 7.29 4.24
CA GLU A 273 14.82 7.34 4.74
C GLU A 273 14.47 8.73 5.31
N ALA A 274 15.39 9.36 6.04
CA ALA A 274 15.21 10.70 6.59
C ALA A 274 15.15 11.76 5.49
N PHE A 275 16.06 11.70 4.51
CA PHE A 275 16.04 12.60 3.36
C PHE A 275 14.83 12.36 2.46
N HIS A 276 14.45 11.11 2.20
CA HIS A 276 13.27 10.77 1.43
C HIS A 276 11.99 11.30 2.10
N ALA A 277 11.86 11.16 3.42
CA ALA A 277 10.75 11.76 4.16
C ALA A 277 10.75 13.30 4.04
N SER A 278 11.92 13.94 4.08
CA SER A 278 12.03 15.39 3.90
C SER A 278 11.61 15.85 2.50
N ILE A 279 11.98 15.08 1.48
CA ILE A 279 11.58 15.33 0.08
C ILE A 279 10.07 15.23 -0.11
N GLN A 280 9.39 14.36 0.63
CA GLN A 280 7.92 14.25 0.54
C GLN A 280 7.21 15.56 0.86
N LEU A 281 7.81 16.47 1.66
CA LEU A 281 7.25 17.79 1.89
C LEU A 281 7.37 18.69 0.65
N ALA A 282 8.51 18.65 -0.04
CA ALA A 282 8.67 19.37 -1.30
C ALA A 282 7.73 18.79 -2.39
N ASP A 283 7.60 17.47 -2.45
CA ASP A 283 6.67 16.78 -3.34
C ASP A 283 5.21 17.17 -3.05
N TRP A 284 4.82 17.28 -1.79
CA TRP A 284 3.50 17.74 -1.39
C TRP A 284 3.25 19.18 -1.86
N TYR A 285 4.21 20.10 -1.64
CA TYR A 285 4.06 21.46 -2.14
C TYR A 285 3.98 21.50 -3.67
N LEU A 286 4.77 20.68 -4.38
CA LEU A 286 4.68 20.58 -5.83
C LEU A 286 3.32 20.01 -6.27
N TRP A 287 2.82 19.00 -5.57
CA TRP A 287 1.49 18.44 -5.78
C TRP A 287 0.38 19.49 -5.63
N ARG A 288 0.54 20.42 -4.68
CA ARG A 288 -0.40 21.53 -4.41
C ARG A 288 -0.11 22.80 -5.22
N ASP A 289 0.68 22.71 -6.30
CA ASP A 289 1.10 23.84 -7.15
C ASP A 289 1.85 24.99 -6.41
N GLN A 290 2.34 24.73 -5.21
CA GLN A 290 3.17 25.65 -4.44
C GLN A 290 4.64 25.54 -4.88
N ARG A 291 4.91 25.83 -6.14
CA ARG A 291 6.18 25.53 -6.84
C ARG A 291 7.40 26.20 -6.18
N ARG A 292 7.26 27.42 -5.68
CA ARG A 292 8.36 28.12 -4.99
C ARG A 292 8.78 27.38 -3.74
N ASN A 293 7.81 27.03 -2.89
CA ASN A 293 8.08 26.27 -1.67
C ASN A 293 8.73 24.91 -1.98
N ALA A 294 8.27 24.23 -3.03
CA ALA A 294 8.86 22.96 -3.46
C ALA A 294 10.33 23.14 -3.90
N SER A 295 10.61 24.10 -4.80
CA SER A 295 11.97 24.34 -5.30
C SER A 295 12.92 24.78 -4.20
N ASP A 296 12.48 25.62 -3.27
CA ASP A 296 13.29 26.05 -2.14
C ASP A 296 13.65 24.91 -1.21
N LEU A 297 12.71 23.97 -0.96
CA LEU A 297 12.99 22.78 -0.17
C LEU A 297 13.92 21.80 -0.87
N TYR A 298 13.73 21.55 -2.18
CA TYR A 298 14.67 20.70 -2.93
C TYR A 298 16.09 21.27 -2.86
N ARG A 299 16.25 22.59 -3.01
CA ARG A 299 17.55 23.26 -2.88
C ARG A 299 18.15 23.10 -1.49
N GLN A 300 17.35 23.30 -0.44
CA GLN A 300 17.79 23.13 0.94
C GLN A 300 18.26 21.69 1.20
N ILE A 301 17.49 20.70 0.77
CA ILE A 301 17.83 19.28 0.95
C ILE A 301 19.12 18.94 0.18
N ASP A 302 19.27 19.40 -1.08
CA ASP A 302 20.50 19.19 -1.87
C ASP A 302 21.72 19.83 -1.22
N THR A 303 21.55 21.02 -0.62
CA THR A 303 22.61 21.70 0.13
C THR A 303 23.05 20.87 1.35
N VAL A 304 22.08 20.42 2.16
CA VAL A 304 22.37 19.58 3.34
C VAL A 304 23.05 18.27 2.95
N ILE A 305 22.61 17.61 1.88
CA ILE A 305 23.29 16.42 1.36
C ILE A 305 24.72 16.72 0.92
N GLY A 306 24.95 17.92 0.32
CA GLY A 306 26.28 18.34 -0.11
C GLY A 306 27.25 18.67 1.02
N GLU A 307 26.74 18.96 2.22
CA GLU A 307 27.51 19.25 3.43
C GLU A 307 27.84 17.99 4.24
N LEU A 308 27.38 16.81 3.79
CA LEU A 308 27.70 15.54 4.47
C LEU A 308 29.21 15.28 4.48
N PRO A 309 29.76 14.77 5.60
CA PRO A 309 31.19 14.49 5.71
C PRO A 309 31.70 13.43 4.73
N ASP A 310 30.83 12.51 4.31
CA ASP A 310 31.15 11.45 3.35
C ASP A 310 30.67 11.83 1.94
N PRO A 311 31.59 12.13 1.00
CA PRO A 311 31.25 12.50 -0.37
C PRO A 311 30.62 11.34 -1.18
N GLU A 312 30.96 10.07 -0.85
CA GLU A 312 30.37 8.91 -1.54
C GLU A 312 28.91 8.76 -1.15
N GLN A 313 28.60 8.88 0.13
CA GLN A 313 27.23 8.91 0.64
C GLN A 313 26.42 10.07 0.02
N ALA A 314 26.99 11.27 -0.01
CA ALA A 314 26.34 12.44 -0.61
C ALA A 314 26.01 12.22 -2.10
N THR A 315 26.95 11.61 -2.84
CA THR A 315 26.75 11.30 -4.27
C THR A 315 25.68 10.22 -4.46
N ALA A 316 25.69 9.17 -3.65
CA ALA A 316 24.68 8.10 -3.70
C ALA A 316 23.27 8.66 -3.42
N LEU A 317 23.10 9.48 -2.38
CA LEU A 317 21.82 10.11 -2.03
C LEU A 317 21.33 11.03 -3.14
N ARG A 318 22.18 11.88 -3.72
CA ARG A 318 21.81 12.73 -4.85
C ARG A 318 21.39 11.93 -6.08
N THR A 319 22.10 10.84 -6.36
CA THR A 319 21.79 9.95 -7.48
C THR A 319 20.39 9.34 -7.31
N GLU A 320 20.11 8.82 -6.14
CA GLU A 320 18.85 8.14 -5.85
C GLU A 320 17.66 9.09 -5.76
N LEU A 321 17.82 10.22 -5.10
CA LEU A 321 16.73 11.15 -4.80
C LEU A 321 16.46 12.17 -5.92
N PHE A 322 17.49 12.58 -6.70
CA PHE A 322 17.41 13.74 -7.58
C PHE A 322 17.85 13.53 -9.03
N GLN A 323 18.50 12.40 -9.36
CA GLN A 323 19.07 12.20 -10.71
C GLN A 323 18.00 12.08 -11.78
N ASN A 324 16.86 11.49 -11.46
CA ASN A 324 15.78 11.25 -12.41
C ASN A 324 14.47 11.87 -11.94
N PRO A 325 13.58 12.28 -12.87
CA PRO A 325 12.24 12.65 -12.51
C PRO A 325 11.48 11.46 -11.88
N VAL A 326 10.74 11.73 -10.81
CA VAL A 326 9.97 10.73 -10.08
C VAL A 326 8.48 11.07 -10.15
N LEU A 327 7.66 10.09 -10.58
CA LEU A 327 6.20 10.25 -10.61
C LEU A 327 5.63 10.44 -9.20
N LEU A 328 4.80 11.48 -9.03
CA LEU A 328 4.14 11.75 -7.76
C LEU A 328 2.72 11.12 -7.69
N PRO A 329 2.28 10.71 -6.50
CA PRO A 329 3.01 10.71 -5.24
C PRO A 329 4.06 9.58 -5.15
N ASP A 330 5.24 9.89 -4.63
CA ASP A 330 6.31 8.93 -4.38
C ASP A 330 6.13 8.29 -3.00
N LEU A 331 5.11 7.46 -2.90
CA LEU A 331 4.73 6.77 -1.67
C LEU A 331 4.52 5.28 -1.94
N GLY A 332 5.22 4.44 -1.18
CA GLY A 332 5.13 2.99 -1.35
C GLY A 332 3.69 2.48 -1.36
N GLY A 333 3.33 1.68 -2.36
CA GLY A 333 1.98 1.09 -2.49
C GLY A 333 0.90 2.05 -2.98
N LEU A 334 1.20 3.31 -3.32
CA LEU A 334 0.28 4.24 -3.96
C LEU A 334 0.73 4.55 -5.39
N ARG A 335 -0.05 4.15 -6.37
CA ARG A 335 0.19 4.45 -7.78
C ARG A 335 -1.10 4.91 -8.43
N LEU A 336 -1.09 6.13 -8.94
CA LEU A 336 -2.26 6.74 -9.60
C LEU A 336 -2.30 6.44 -11.11
N ILE A 337 -1.16 6.05 -11.69
CA ILE A 337 -1.05 5.56 -13.07
C ILE A 337 -0.24 4.26 -13.09
N ALA A 338 -0.35 3.49 -14.17
CA ALA A 338 0.42 2.26 -14.36
C ALA A 338 1.93 2.51 -14.20
N PRO A 339 2.67 1.59 -13.54
CA PRO A 339 4.12 1.69 -13.46
C PRO A 339 4.78 1.43 -14.81
N SER A 340 5.96 2.02 -15.01
CA SER A 340 6.81 1.65 -16.14
C SER A 340 7.38 0.24 -15.94
N VAL A 341 7.61 -0.45 -17.05
CA VAL A 341 8.18 -1.79 -17.13
C VAL A 341 9.40 -1.79 -18.07
N PRO A 342 10.24 -2.83 -18.04
CA PRO A 342 11.27 -3.03 -19.08
C PRO A 342 10.68 -2.99 -20.49
N LYS A 343 11.48 -2.52 -21.47
CA LYS A 343 11.00 -2.27 -22.84
C LYS A 343 10.43 -3.51 -23.52
N GLU A 344 10.95 -4.67 -23.18
CA GLU A 344 10.56 -5.97 -23.74
C GLU A 344 9.21 -6.47 -23.21
N GLU A 345 8.82 -6.02 -22.02
CA GLU A 345 7.61 -6.50 -21.33
C GLU A 345 6.36 -5.67 -21.63
N GLY A 346 6.53 -4.48 -22.21
CA GLY A 346 5.43 -3.55 -22.39
C GLY A 346 4.83 -3.53 -23.78
N ASN A 347 3.58 -3.07 -23.87
CA ASN A 347 2.81 -2.91 -25.11
C ASN A 347 2.61 -1.45 -25.53
N LEU A 348 3.02 -0.48 -24.67
CA LEU A 348 3.06 0.94 -24.97
C LEU A 348 4.41 1.54 -24.62
N SER A 349 5.16 2.04 -25.59
CA SER A 349 6.37 2.86 -25.37
C SER A 349 6.14 4.29 -25.80
N ILE A 350 6.49 5.23 -24.94
CA ILE A 350 6.31 6.67 -25.17
C ILE A 350 7.57 7.44 -24.78
N THR A 351 7.80 8.57 -25.42
CA THR A 351 8.73 9.61 -24.98
C THR A 351 7.97 10.84 -24.52
N PHE A 352 8.50 11.52 -23.52
CA PHE A 352 7.96 12.78 -23.04
C PHE A 352 9.01 13.59 -22.30
N ASN A 353 8.72 14.87 -22.10
CA ASN A 353 9.55 15.77 -21.33
C ASN A 353 8.92 15.99 -19.94
N VAL A 354 9.75 16.02 -18.90
CA VAL A 354 9.37 16.52 -17.57
C VAL A 354 10.01 17.88 -17.37
N THR A 355 9.19 18.92 -17.25
CA THR A 355 9.68 20.29 -17.08
C THR A 355 10.29 20.51 -15.70
N ASP A 356 11.05 21.57 -15.53
CA ASP A 356 11.52 22.11 -14.24
C ASP A 356 10.42 22.31 -13.18
N ARG A 357 9.16 22.38 -13.64
CA ARG A 357 7.95 22.53 -12.81
C ARG A 357 7.22 21.21 -12.56
N GLY A 358 7.81 20.08 -12.94
CA GLY A 358 7.22 18.75 -12.75
C GLY A 358 6.02 18.43 -13.65
N SER A 359 5.81 19.21 -14.72
CA SER A 359 4.70 18.97 -15.66
C SER A 359 5.18 18.16 -16.87
N VAL A 360 4.33 17.26 -17.36
CA VAL A 360 4.59 16.46 -18.56
C VAL A 360 4.29 17.25 -19.81
N ARG A 361 5.21 17.25 -20.79
CA ARG A 361 5.11 17.91 -22.10
C ARG A 361 5.63 17.00 -23.22
N SER A 362 5.31 17.36 -24.47
CA SER A 362 5.85 16.70 -25.67
C SER A 362 5.71 15.17 -25.64
N VAL A 363 4.51 14.66 -25.30
CA VAL A 363 4.27 13.22 -25.26
C VAL A 363 4.13 12.68 -26.67
N GLU A 364 5.06 11.81 -27.09
CA GLU A 364 5.11 11.15 -28.38
C GLU A 364 5.02 9.63 -28.20
N ARG A 365 4.30 8.98 -29.11
CA ARG A 365 4.18 7.53 -29.15
C ARG A 365 5.36 6.96 -29.92
N VAL A 366 6.12 6.07 -29.33
CA VAL A 366 7.22 5.34 -29.97
C VAL A 366 6.74 4.00 -30.52
N ARG A 367 5.98 3.27 -29.66
CA ARG A 367 5.38 1.98 -29.99
C ARG A 367 4.03 1.86 -29.32
N VAL A 368 3.02 1.43 -30.07
CA VAL A 368 1.67 1.13 -29.56
C VAL A 368 1.18 -0.14 -30.26
N ASP A 369 0.81 -1.14 -29.51
CA ASP A 369 0.18 -2.33 -30.05
C ASP A 369 -1.29 -2.01 -30.44
N GLU A 370 -1.75 -2.47 -31.59
CA GLU A 370 -3.10 -2.15 -32.12
C GLU A 370 -4.23 -2.51 -31.14
N SER A 371 -4.06 -3.57 -30.36
CA SER A 371 -5.06 -4.07 -29.38
C SER A 371 -5.33 -3.13 -28.21
N ILE A 372 -4.48 -2.10 -27.98
CA ILE A 372 -4.56 -1.20 -26.84
C ILE A 372 -4.78 0.28 -27.19
N GLU A 373 -5.15 0.62 -28.42
CA GLU A 373 -5.20 2.01 -28.92
C GLU A 373 -6.07 2.94 -28.04
N LEU A 374 -7.25 2.47 -27.62
CA LEU A 374 -8.13 3.23 -26.72
C LEU A 374 -7.55 3.38 -25.32
N SER A 375 -7.00 2.29 -24.77
CA SER A 375 -6.32 2.29 -23.47
C SER A 375 -5.10 3.22 -23.48
N ALA A 376 -4.29 3.20 -24.57
CA ALA A 376 -3.14 4.08 -24.76
C ALA A 376 -3.55 5.55 -24.81
N SER A 377 -4.61 5.87 -25.53
CA SER A 377 -5.12 7.25 -25.62
C SER A 377 -5.61 7.77 -24.25
N ARG A 378 -6.27 6.92 -23.45
CA ARG A 378 -6.70 7.24 -22.08
C ARG A 378 -5.51 7.43 -21.16
N PHE A 379 -4.55 6.52 -21.22
CA PHE A 379 -3.32 6.58 -20.41
C PHE A 379 -2.50 7.86 -20.71
N ILE A 380 -2.32 8.23 -21.97
CA ILE A 380 -1.60 9.45 -22.34
C ILE A 380 -2.30 10.70 -21.79
N ARG A 381 -3.63 10.75 -21.75
CA ARG A 381 -4.36 11.84 -21.09
C ARG A 381 -4.09 11.90 -19.59
N GLN A 382 -4.05 10.74 -18.92
CA GLN A 382 -3.70 10.66 -17.50
C GLN A 382 -2.26 11.11 -17.25
N LEU A 383 -1.31 10.63 -18.07
CA LEU A 383 0.10 11.01 -17.96
C LEU A 383 0.33 12.51 -18.14
N ARG A 384 -0.37 13.16 -19.08
CA ARG A 384 -0.28 14.62 -19.27
C ARG A 384 -0.74 15.44 -18.05
N ARG A 385 -1.58 14.87 -17.20
CA ARG A 385 -2.06 15.45 -15.95
C ARG A 385 -1.18 15.07 -14.75
N ALA A 386 -0.33 14.06 -14.89
CA ALA A 386 0.54 13.60 -13.85
C ALA A 386 1.57 14.67 -13.47
N LYS A 387 1.96 14.67 -12.22
CA LYS A 387 3.03 15.52 -11.68
C LYS A 387 4.24 14.65 -11.38
N PHE A 388 5.40 15.21 -11.62
CA PHE A 388 6.68 14.56 -11.35
C PHE A 388 7.51 15.46 -10.45
N ARG A 389 8.22 14.90 -9.49
CA ARG A 389 9.41 15.56 -8.94
C ARG A 389 10.37 15.73 -10.10
N PRO A 390 10.79 16.97 -10.44
CA PRO A 390 11.77 17.16 -11.51
C PRO A 390 13.15 16.69 -11.06
N ARG A 391 14.03 16.46 -12.01
CA ARG A 391 15.45 16.29 -11.74
C ARG A 391 15.99 17.55 -11.06
N VAL A 392 16.87 17.38 -10.04
CA VAL A 392 17.53 18.48 -9.35
C VAL A 392 19.03 18.40 -9.61
N VAL A 393 19.63 19.52 -10.02
CA VAL A 393 21.08 19.63 -10.29
C VAL A 393 21.60 20.89 -9.61
N ALA A 394 22.55 20.74 -8.72
CA ALA A 394 23.11 21.84 -7.94
C ALA A 394 22.02 22.68 -7.23
N GLY A 395 21.01 22.03 -6.68
CA GLY A 395 19.91 22.67 -5.97
C GLY A 395 18.81 23.28 -6.85
N GLU A 396 18.97 23.26 -8.18
CA GLU A 396 17.98 23.81 -9.10
C GLU A 396 17.19 22.70 -9.81
N THR A 397 15.87 22.87 -9.92
CA THR A 397 15.02 21.99 -10.70
C THR A 397 15.26 22.21 -12.20
N VAL A 398 15.50 21.14 -12.94
CA VAL A 398 15.81 21.18 -14.37
C VAL A 398 14.87 20.34 -15.21
N THR A 399 14.62 20.78 -16.44
CA THR A 399 13.84 20.02 -17.42
C THR A 399 14.61 18.78 -17.87
N THR A 400 13.93 17.64 -17.91
CA THR A 400 14.43 16.40 -18.49
C THR A 400 13.69 16.16 -19.81
N GLU A 401 14.44 16.11 -20.90
CA GLU A 401 13.90 15.91 -22.25
C GLU A 401 13.96 14.44 -22.65
N LYS A 402 13.02 14.03 -23.52
CA LYS A 402 12.99 12.72 -24.17
C LYS A 402 13.12 11.54 -23.22
N MET A 403 12.45 11.62 -22.06
CA MET A 403 12.36 10.48 -21.14
C MET A 403 11.55 9.38 -21.81
N GLU A 404 12.17 8.24 -22.13
CA GLU A 404 11.51 7.07 -22.70
C GLU A 404 11.01 6.17 -21.58
N GLN A 405 9.74 5.79 -21.63
CA GLN A 405 9.14 4.81 -20.68
C GLN A 405 8.20 3.87 -21.41
N THR A 406 8.14 2.65 -20.92
CA THR A 406 7.29 1.59 -21.45
C THR A 406 6.31 1.12 -20.39
N TYR A 407 5.09 0.77 -20.79
CA TYR A 407 3.98 0.41 -19.92
C TYR A 407 3.25 -0.83 -20.43
N VAL A 408 2.62 -1.57 -19.51
CA VAL A 408 1.65 -2.62 -19.84
C VAL A 408 0.25 -2.07 -19.61
N LEU A 409 -0.54 -2.01 -20.67
CA LEU A 409 -1.93 -1.59 -20.60
C LEU A 409 -2.86 -2.76 -20.97
N PRO A 410 -4.08 -2.81 -20.37
CA PRO A 410 -5.06 -3.81 -20.73
C PRO A 410 -5.53 -3.63 -22.17
N GLN A 411 -5.87 -4.74 -22.82
CA GLN A 411 -6.50 -4.73 -24.13
C GLN A 411 -7.83 -3.97 -24.07
N SER A 412 -8.14 -3.23 -25.13
CA SER A 412 -9.29 -2.32 -25.21
C SER A 412 -10.57 -3.04 -25.56
#